data_b0057bcee37976e3836f83ce8c184647
#
_entry.id   b0057bcee37976e3836f83ce8c184647
#
_cell.length_a   1.000
_cell.length_b   1.000
_cell.length_c   1.000
_cell.angle_alpha   90.00
_cell.angle_beta   90.00
_cell.angle_gamma   90.00
#
_symmetry.space_group_name_H-M   'P 1'
#
loop_
_entity.id
_entity.type
_entity.pdbx_description
1 polymer ?
#
loop_
_entity_poly.entity_id
_entity_poly.type
_entity_poly.pdbx_seq_one_letter_code
_entity_poly.pdbx_strand_id
1 'polypeptide(L)'
;MRIEHVALYVEQLERMREFYRTYFGAVSNDGYHNPRTGLRTYFLSFSDGSRLELMNRPQMQREPKGQMRTGYIHLAFSLGSREAVDALTARLKADGYEVISGPRITGDGYYESCIAAVEGNLIELTV
;
A
#
# COMPACT_ATOMS: atom_id res chain seq x y z
N MET A 1 -15.41 18.06 3.49
CA MET A 1 -13.99 17.89 3.09
C MET A 1 -13.65 16.42 3.29
N ARG A 2 -12.93 15.81 2.36
CA ARG A 2 -12.43 14.42 2.47
C ARG A 2 -11.06 14.34 1.78
N ILE A 3 -10.25 13.36 2.15
CA ILE A 3 -9.08 13.01 1.35
C ILE A 3 -9.57 12.37 0.07
N GLU A 4 -9.18 12.93 -1.09
CA GLU A 4 -9.61 12.43 -2.40
C GLU A 4 -8.73 11.26 -2.84
N HIS A 5 -7.40 11.42 -2.73
CA HIS A 5 -6.43 10.35 -2.96
C HIS A 5 -5.14 10.60 -2.17
N VAL A 6 -4.33 9.54 -2.06
CA VAL A 6 -2.93 9.59 -1.64
C VAL A 6 -2.07 9.16 -2.81
N ALA A 7 -0.93 9.80 -3.03
CA ALA A 7 -0.02 9.45 -4.12
C ALA A 7 1.30 8.88 -3.60
N LEU A 8 1.81 7.86 -4.29
CA LEU A 8 3.10 7.22 -4.03
C LEU A 8 3.98 7.27 -5.28
N TYR A 9 5.22 7.72 -5.14
CA TYR A 9 6.25 7.41 -6.11
C TYR A 9 6.76 5.99 -5.92
N VAL A 10 6.77 5.20 -7.01
CA VAL A 10 7.18 3.80 -7.01
C VAL A 10 8.10 3.50 -8.20
N GLU A 11 9.09 2.65 -8.01
CA GLU A 11 10.00 2.26 -9.09
C GLU A 11 9.39 1.16 -9.96
N GLN A 12 8.77 0.16 -9.33
CA GLN A 12 8.15 -1.00 -9.98
C GLN A 12 6.64 -0.77 -10.14
N LEU A 13 6.27 0.18 -11.00
CA LEU A 13 4.89 0.66 -11.16
C LEU A 13 3.88 -0.47 -11.41
N GLU A 14 4.18 -1.39 -12.35
CA GLU A 14 3.28 -2.50 -12.69
C GLU A 14 3.16 -3.50 -11.53
N ARG A 15 4.27 -3.82 -10.86
CA ARG A 15 4.26 -4.74 -9.73
C ARG A 15 3.46 -4.18 -8.55
N MET A 16 3.59 -2.88 -8.27
CA MET A 16 2.82 -2.21 -7.23
C MET A 16 1.33 -2.21 -7.56
N ARG A 17 0.98 -1.93 -8.83
CA ARG A 17 -0.39 -2.00 -9.32
C ARG A 17 -0.99 -3.39 -9.10
N GLU A 18 -0.29 -4.45 -9.54
CA GLU A 18 -0.77 -5.83 -9.38
C GLU A 18 -0.85 -6.26 -7.91
N PHE A 19 0.04 -5.79 -7.05
CA PHE A 19 -0.02 -6.03 -5.61
C PHE A 19 -1.36 -5.55 -5.02
N TYR A 20 -1.73 -4.30 -5.24
CA TYR A 20 -2.99 -3.77 -4.71
C TYR A 20 -4.23 -4.41 -5.35
N ARG A 21 -4.17 -4.77 -6.62
CA ARG A 21 -5.25 -5.51 -7.28
C ARG A 21 -5.44 -6.90 -6.69
N THR A 22 -4.34 -7.61 -6.43
CA THR A 22 -4.35 -9.00 -5.98
C THR A 22 -4.77 -9.17 -4.53
N TYR A 23 -4.29 -8.29 -3.66
CA TYR A 23 -4.47 -8.43 -2.20
C TYR A 23 -5.58 -7.55 -1.63
N PHE A 24 -5.87 -6.42 -2.27
CA PHE A 24 -6.81 -5.42 -1.76
C PHE A 24 -8.02 -5.19 -2.68
N GLY A 25 -8.15 -5.94 -3.76
CA GLY A 25 -9.26 -5.81 -4.68
C GLY A 25 -9.36 -4.47 -5.39
N ALA A 26 -8.25 -3.75 -5.50
CA ALA A 26 -8.22 -2.45 -6.15
C ALA A 26 -8.55 -2.55 -7.64
N VAL A 27 -9.35 -1.61 -8.14
CA VAL A 27 -9.63 -1.44 -9.57
C VAL A 27 -8.74 -0.35 -10.14
N SER A 28 -7.94 -0.70 -11.14
CA SER A 28 -7.01 0.23 -11.79
C SER A 28 -7.64 0.84 -13.03
N ASN A 29 -7.38 2.13 -13.27
CA ASN A 29 -7.61 2.72 -14.59
C ASN A 29 -6.57 2.21 -15.62
N ASP A 30 -6.68 2.68 -16.87
CA ASP A 30 -5.78 2.31 -17.97
C ASP A 30 -4.40 2.98 -17.87
N GLY A 31 -4.25 3.94 -16.95
CA GLY A 31 -3.02 4.67 -16.73
C GLY A 31 -2.87 5.89 -17.62
N TYR A 32 -1.86 6.69 -17.29
CA TYR A 32 -1.47 7.88 -18.04
C TYR A 32 0.04 7.87 -18.27
N HIS A 33 0.47 8.33 -19.44
CA HIS A 33 1.87 8.55 -19.78
C HIS A 33 2.06 9.91 -20.40
N ASN A 34 2.98 10.70 -19.86
CA ASN A 34 3.41 11.96 -20.43
C ASN A 34 4.77 11.77 -21.14
N PRO A 35 4.82 11.77 -22.48
CA PRO A 35 6.05 11.47 -23.21
C PRO A 35 7.13 12.57 -23.06
N ARG A 36 6.75 13.79 -22.69
CA ARG A 36 7.72 14.88 -22.48
C ARG A 36 8.46 14.76 -21.16
N THR A 37 7.77 14.34 -20.12
CA THR A 37 8.33 14.26 -18.75
C THR A 37 8.70 12.85 -18.34
N GLY A 38 8.22 11.85 -19.09
CA GLY A 38 8.34 10.44 -18.73
C GLY A 38 7.47 10.03 -17.54
N LEU A 39 6.59 10.93 -17.05
CA LEU A 39 5.65 10.59 -15.97
C LEU A 39 4.68 9.49 -16.42
N ARG A 40 4.54 8.45 -15.59
CA ARG A 40 3.53 7.39 -15.73
C ARG A 40 2.76 7.28 -14.45
N THR A 41 1.42 7.14 -14.54
CA THR A 41 0.57 7.00 -13.36
C THR A 41 -0.53 5.97 -13.57
N TYR A 42 -0.96 5.37 -12.44
CA TYR A 42 -2.21 4.62 -12.32
C TYR A 42 -3.02 5.14 -11.14
N PHE A 43 -4.32 5.28 -11.32
CA PHE A 43 -5.25 5.44 -10.22
C PHE A 43 -5.87 4.09 -9.86
N LEU A 44 -5.79 3.75 -8.59
CA LEU A 44 -6.41 2.58 -7.99
C LEU A 44 -7.59 3.04 -7.15
N SER A 45 -8.77 2.46 -7.37
CA SER A 45 -9.98 2.75 -6.62
C SER A 45 -10.36 1.54 -5.77
N PHE A 46 -10.79 1.80 -4.54
CA PHE A 46 -11.26 0.79 -3.59
C PHE A 46 -12.79 0.86 -3.44
N SER A 47 -13.39 -0.17 -2.85
CA SER A 47 -14.85 -0.31 -2.76
C SER A 47 -15.54 0.78 -1.94
N ASP A 48 -14.83 1.41 -1.01
CA ASP A 48 -15.31 2.53 -0.19
C ASP A 48 -15.20 3.90 -0.90
N GLY A 49 -14.65 3.92 -2.12
CA GLY A 49 -14.43 5.14 -2.92
C GLY A 49 -13.11 5.85 -2.62
N SER A 50 -12.28 5.34 -1.72
CA SER A 50 -10.91 5.85 -1.55
C SER A 50 -10.05 5.51 -2.76
N ARG A 51 -9.02 6.33 -3.00
CA ARG A 51 -8.13 6.17 -4.16
C ARG A 51 -6.67 6.30 -3.80
N LEU A 52 -5.85 5.55 -4.51
CA LEU A 52 -4.39 5.61 -4.44
C LEU A 52 -3.85 5.90 -5.83
N GLU A 53 -2.98 6.92 -5.97
CA GLU A 53 -2.26 7.18 -7.20
C GLU A 53 -0.85 6.59 -7.12
N LEU A 54 -0.53 5.71 -8.03
CA LEU A 54 0.83 5.20 -8.20
C LEU A 54 1.51 5.99 -9.30
N MET A 55 2.69 6.52 -9.03
CA MET A 55 3.41 7.40 -9.93
C MET A 55 4.83 6.89 -10.16
N ASN A 56 5.32 7.03 -11.39
CA ASN A 56 6.70 6.78 -11.74
C ASN A 56 7.20 7.87 -12.70
N ARG A 57 8.45 8.28 -12.55
CA ARG A 57 9.09 9.20 -13.48
C ARG A 57 10.60 8.95 -13.52
N PRO A 58 11.29 9.35 -14.61
CA PRO A 58 12.76 9.27 -14.67
C PRO A 58 13.41 10.04 -13.53
N GLN A 59 14.58 9.58 -13.09
CA GLN A 59 15.45 10.26 -12.12
C GLN A 59 14.86 10.41 -10.71
N MET A 60 13.93 9.52 -10.32
CA MET A 60 13.51 9.46 -8.92
C MET A 60 14.68 9.06 -8.03
N GLN A 61 14.82 9.74 -6.90
CA GLN A 61 15.80 9.38 -5.89
C GLN A 61 15.22 8.33 -4.95
N ARG A 62 16.01 7.30 -4.66
CA ARG A 62 15.68 6.34 -3.60
C ARG A 62 15.99 6.98 -2.25
N GLU A 63 14.97 7.10 -1.44
CA GLU A 63 15.14 7.42 -0.04
C GLU A 63 15.14 6.14 0.80
N PRO A 64 16.08 6.01 1.76
CA PRO A 64 16.04 4.91 2.71
C PRO A 64 14.72 4.92 3.47
N LYS A 65 13.98 3.82 3.43
CA LYS A 65 12.74 3.65 4.20
C LYS A 65 13.09 3.16 5.59
N GLY A 66 13.31 4.10 6.51
CA GLY A 66 13.56 3.81 7.91
C GLY A 66 12.27 3.95 8.74
N GLN A 67 12.11 3.10 9.77
CA GLN A 67 10.93 3.10 10.62
C GLN A 67 10.83 4.33 11.55
N MET A 68 11.92 5.03 11.78
CA MET A 68 12.01 6.11 12.77
C MET A 68 12.33 7.47 12.11
N ARG A 69 11.59 7.82 11.07
CA ARG A 69 11.72 9.11 10.39
C ARG A 69 10.39 9.86 10.35
N THR A 70 10.46 11.17 10.26
CA THR A 70 9.28 12.02 10.08
C THR A 70 8.63 11.80 8.69
N GLY A 71 7.33 12.04 8.58
CA GLY A 71 6.55 11.89 7.35
C GLY A 71 5.55 10.73 7.42
N TYR A 72 5.02 10.35 6.27
CA TYR A 72 4.10 9.21 6.19
C TYR A 72 4.84 7.92 6.51
N ILE A 73 4.23 7.07 7.37
CA ILE A 73 4.83 5.80 7.79
C ILE A 73 4.17 4.60 7.09
N HIS A 74 2.85 4.54 7.05
CA HIS A 74 2.11 3.43 6.44
C HIS A 74 0.77 3.89 5.84
N LEU A 75 0.17 3.01 5.04
CA LEU A 75 -1.24 3.04 4.70
C LEU A 75 -1.94 1.95 5.51
N ALA A 76 -3.02 2.30 6.20
CA ALA A 76 -3.85 1.34 6.93
C ALA A 76 -5.08 0.94 6.11
N PHE A 77 -5.39 -0.36 6.08
CA PHE A 77 -6.56 -0.93 5.45
C PHE A 77 -7.41 -1.65 6.50
N SER A 78 -8.66 -1.19 6.69
CA SER A 78 -9.63 -1.91 7.51
C SER A 78 -10.20 -3.08 6.71
N LEU A 79 -10.15 -4.26 7.29
CA LEU A 79 -10.61 -5.51 6.68
C LEU A 79 -11.94 -6.00 7.29
N GLY A 80 -12.45 -5.30 8.30
CA GLY A 80 -13.75 -5.52 8.91
C GLY A 80 -13.83 -6.67 9.91
N SER A 81 -12.80 -7.52 10.04
CA SER A 81 -12.75 -8.57 11.07
C SER A 81 -11.34 -9.03 11.37
N ARG A 82 -11.14 -9.62 12.57
CA ARG A 82 -9.85 -10.21 12.97
C ARG A 82 -9.45 -11.38 12.05
N GLU A 83 -10.42 -12.21 11.71
CA GLU A 83 -10.22 -13.35 10.82
C GLU A 83 -9.71 -12.92 9.43
N ALA A 84 -10.19 -11.78 8.91
CA ALA A 84 -9.71 -11.22 7.66
C ALA A 84 -8.28 -10.68 7.79
N VAL A 85 -7.93 -10.03 8.91
CA VAL A 85 -6.56 -9.60 9.22
C VAL A 85 -5.62 -10.80 9.27
N ASP A 86 -6.00 -11.85 10.01
CA ASP A 86 -5.19 -13.08 10.13
C ASP A 86 -4.98 -13.76 8.77
N ALA A 87 -6.07 -13.93 8.02
CA ALA A 87 -6.04 -14.60 6.71
C ALA A 87 -5.16 -13.86 5.70
N LEU A 88 -5.32 -12.52 5.59
CA LEU A 88 -4.52 -11.74 4.64
C LEU A 88 -3.06 -11.65 5.08
N THR A 89 -2.78 -11.52 6.37
CA THR A 89 -1.42 -11.56 6.92
C THR A 89 -0.73 -12.88 6.59
N ALA A 90 -1.41 -14.02 6.83
CA ALA A 90 -0.87 -15.35 6.52
C ALA A 90 -0.61 -15.53 5.02
N ARG A 91 -1.53 -15.07 4.17
CA ARG A 91 -1.38 -15.11 2.70
C ARG A 91 -0.17 -14.30 2.24
N LEU A 92 -0.06 -13.05 2.67
CA LEU A 92 1.07 -12.19 2.30
C LEU A 92 2.41 -12.78 2.76
N LYS A 93 2.46 -13.33 3.98
CA LYS A 93 3.64 -14.05 4.49
C LYS A 93 3.99 -15.26 3.62
N ALA A 94 3.01 -16.07 3.24
CA ALA A 94 3.22 -17.23 2.37
C ALA A 94 3.72 -16.84 0.97
N ASP A 95 3.29 -15.69 0.46
CA ASP A 95 3.72 -15.12 -0.82
C ASP A 95 5.07 -14.37 -0.73
N GLY A 96 5.75 -14.42 0.44
CA GLY A 96 7.10 -13.91 0.63
C GLY A 96 7.21 -12.46 1.10
N TYR A 97 6.12 -11.83 1.52
CA TYR A 97 6.16 -10.50 2.15
C TYR A 97 6.52 -10.60 3.63
N GLU A 98 7.34 -9.68 4.10
CA GLU A 98 7.78 -9.66 5.49
C GLU A 98 6.65 -9.13 6.40
N VAL A 99 6.33 -9.89 7.45
CA VAL A 99 5.46 -9.44 8.54
C VAL A 99 6.33 -8.73 9.57
N ILE A 100 6.20 -7.42 9.66
CA ILE A 100 6.96 -6.58 10.59
C ILE A 100 6.46 -6.77 12.02
N SER A 101 5.12 -6.83 12.19
CA SER A 101 4.49 -7.08 13.48
C SER A 101 3.10 -7.65 13.34
N GLY A 102 2.63 -8.34 14.38
CA GLY A 102 1.26 -8.88 14.48
C GLY A 102 1.04 -10.19 13.72
N PRO A 103 -0.24 -10.62 13.60
CA PRO A 103 -1.44 -9.99 14.18
C PRO A 103 -1.40 -9.91 15.71
N ARG A 104 -1.81 -8.79 16.27
CA ARG A 104 -1.81 -8.55 17.72
C ARG A 104 -2.82 -7.47 18.11
N ILE A 105 -3.13 -7.38 19.39
CA ILE A 105 -3.82 -6.22 19.96
C ILE A 105 -2.76 -5.20 20.36
N THR A 106 -2.92 -3.96 19.90
CA THR A 106 -2.06 -2.83 20.25
C THR A 106 -2.39 -2.29 21.65
N GLY A 107 -1.50 -1.45 22.19
CA GLY A 107 -1.72 -0.83 23.51
C GLY A 107 -2.94 0.09 23.57
N ASP A 108 -3.41 0.60 22.45
CA ASP A 108 -4.62 1.42 22.27
C ASP A 108 -5.85 0.61 21.81
N GLY A 109 -5.71 -0.73 21.73
CA GLY A 109 -6.82 -1.65 21.57
C GLY A 109 -7.17 -2.08 20.15
N TYR A 110 -6.43 -1.64 19.14
CA TYR A 110 -6.65 -2.09 17.77
C TYR A 110 -6.10 -3.50 17.54
N TYR A 111 -6.80 -4.28 16.72
CA TYR A 111 -6.28 -5.56 16.23
C TYR A 111 -5.68 -5.36 14.86
N GLU A 112 -4.37 -5.58 14.74
CA GLU A 112 -3.65 -5.24 13.51
C GLU A 112 -2.43 -6.11 13.25
N SER A 113 -1.97 -6.07 12.00
CA SER A 113 -0.62 -6.48 11.60
C SER A 113 0.01 -5.44 10.68
N CYS A 114 1.34 -5.40 10.66
CA CYS A 114 2.10 -4.53 9.76
C CYS A 114 2.95 -5.39 8.81
N ILE A 115 2.87 -5.07 7.53
CA ILE A 115 3.54 -5.79 6.44
C ILE A 115 4.48 -4.84 5.70
N ALA A 116 5.68 -5.30 5.39
CA ALA A 116 6.54 -4.65 4.40
C ALA A 116 6.11 -5.11 3.00
N ALA A 117 5.37 -4.25 2.32
CA ALA A 117 4.88 -4.50 0.97
C ALA A 117 5.94 -4.26 -0.11
N VAL A 118 5.53 -4.15 -1.37
CA VAL A 118 6.43 -3.86 -2.50
C VAL A 118 7.28 -2.62 -2.21
N GLU A 119 8.57 -2.70 -2.48
CA GLU A 119 9.58 -1.64 -2.22
C GLU A 119 9.69 -1.23 -0.75
N GLY A 120 9.29 -2.10 0.20
CA GLY A 120 9.38 -1.83 1.63
C GLY A 120 8.41 -0.74 2.13
N ASN A 121 7.38 -0.40 1.35
CA ASN A 121 6.29 0.44 1.84
C ASN A 121 5.50 -0.32 2.91
N LEU A 122 5.28 0.32 4.06
CA LEU A 122 4.55 -0.32 5.14
C LEU A 122 3.05 -0.23 4.90
N ILE A 123 2.37 -1.34 5.14
CA ILE A 123 0.91 -1.45 5.12
C ILE A 123 0.48 -2.03 6.46
N GLU A 124 -0.50 -1.39 7.07
CA GLU A 124 -1.18 -1.88 8.24
C GLU A 124 -2.51 -2.53 7.82
N LEU A 125 -2.76 -3.72 8.33
CA LEU A 125 -4.03 -4.43 8.18
C LEU A 125 -4.73 -4.36 9.53
N THR A 126 -5.91 -3.76 9.58
CA THR A 126 -6.65 -3.55 10.83
C THR A 126 -8.13 -3.94 10.70
N VAL A 127 -8.82 -4.04 11.83
CA VAL A 127 -10.27 -4.29 11.87
C VAL A 127 -11.05 -3.01 11.64
#